data_4ad90ac64713518d55b1f74419eb6d50
#
_entry.id   4ad90ac64713518d55b1f74419eb6d50
#
_cell.length_a   1.000
_cell.length_b   1.000
_cell.length_c   1.000
_cell.angle_alpha   90.00
_cell.angle_beta   90.00
_cell.angle_gamma   90.00
#
_symmetry.space_group_name_H-M   'P 1'
#
loop_
_entity.id
_entity.type
_entity.pdbx_description
1 polymer ?
#
loop_
_entity_poly.entity_id
_entity_poly.type
_entity_poly.pdbx_seq_one_letter_code
_entity_poly.pdbx_strand_id
1 'polypeptide(L)'
;MKNLIKIFLLSACAATAFTACSDWTETEAKDGADLTHTNKSEAYYAQLRDYKKTDHSVAFGWFGNWTGTGVTHENSLAGLPDSTDFVSLWGNWKNPTEAMLKDLRFVQKTKGTKVLISCLVFDIGDQITPTNTDKSLTW
;
A
#
# COMPACT_ATOMS: atom_id res chain seq x y z
N MET A 1 -30.34 20.39 -51.68
CA MET A 1 -29.27 19.43 -51.43
C MET A 1 -28.25 19.94 -50.36
N LYS A 2 -27.74 21.17 -50.40
CA LYS A 2 -26.76 21.67 -49.42
C LYS A 2 -27.26 21.68 -47.96
N ASN A 3 -28.52 21.87 -47.68
CA ASN A 3 -29.10 21.89 -46.33
C ASN A 3 -29.34 20.49 -45.77
N LEU A 4 -29.62 19.52 -46.60
CA LEU A 4 -29.77 18.10 -46.18
C LEU A 4 -28.42 17.51 -45.72
N ILE A 5 -27.32 17.85 -46.40
CA ILE A 5 -25.99 17.39 -46.04
C ILE A 5 -25.55 18.01 -44.69
N LYS A 6 -25.89 19.27 -44.42
CA LYS A 6 -25.62 19.91 -43.13
C LYS A 6 -26.37 19.29 -41.98
N ILE A 7 -27.64 18.93 -42.20
CA ILE A 7 -28.46 18.26 -41.19
C ILE A 7 -27.93 16.82 -40.91
N PHE A 8 -27.49 16.12 -41.94
CA PHE A 8 -26.87 14.79 -41.76
C PHE A 8 -25.54 14.83 -41.01
N LEU A 9 -24.70 15.82 -41.29
CA LEU A 9 -23.42 16.04 -40.59
C LEU A 9 -23.64 16.43 -39.11
N LEU A 10 -24.61 17.28 -38.82
CA LEU A 10 -24.96 17.66 -37.45
C LEU A 10 -25.52 16.47 -36.65
N SER A 11 -26.34 15.66 -37.28
CA SER A 11 -26.94 14.44 -36.69
C SER A 11 -25.87 13.38 -36.40
N ALA A 12 -24.90 13.18 -37.29
CA ALA A 12 -23.79 12.26 -37.09
C ALA A 12 -22.87 12.70 -35.96
N CYS A 13 -22.55 14.00 -35.82
CA CYS A 13 -21.77 14.52 -34.73
C CYS A 13 -22.49 14.41 -33.36
N ALA A 14 -23.80 14.60 -33.32
CA ALA A 14 -24.61 14.43 -32.12
C ALA A 14 -24.62 12.97 -31.63
N ALA A 15 -24.74 12.02 -32.57
CA ALA A 15 -24.75 10.58 -32.21
C ALA A 15 -23.42 10.08 -31.61
N THR A 16 -22.30 10.62 -32.05
CA THR A 16 -20.98 10.24 -31.51
C THR A 16 -20.68 10.86 -30.14
N ALA A 17 -21.31 11.99 -29.78
CA ALA A 17 -21.14 12.61 -28.49
C ALA A 17 -21.78 11.86 -27.32
N PHE A 18 -22.79 11.02 -27.59
CA PHE A 18 -23.50 10.24 -26.57
C PHE A 18 -22.82 8.89 -26.27
N THR A 19 -21.92 8.41 -27.10
CA THR A 19 -21.21 7.13 -26.87
C THR A 19 -19.90 7.28 -26.10
N ALA A 20 -19.41 8.51 -25.92
CA ALA A 20 -18.13 8.77 -25.26
C ALA A 20 -18.20 8.85 -23.73
N CYS A 21 -19.40 8.81 -23.12
CA CYS A 21 -19.56 9.01 -21.66
C CYS A 21 -20.06 7.77 -20.91
N SER A 22 -20.21 6.61 -21.55
CA SER A 22 -20.70 5.41 -20.85
C SER A 22 -19.66 4.79 -19.90
N ASP A 23 -18.39 5.08 -20.13
CA ASP A 23 -17.29 4.50 -19.34
C ASP A 23 -16.96 5.28 -18.06
N TRP A 24 -17.57 6.45 -17.87
CA TRP A 24 -17.21 7.34 -16.75
C TRP A 24 -18.14 7.22 -15.54
N THR A 25 -19.21 6.47 -15.64
CA THR A 25 -20.22 6.33 -14.58
C THR A 25 -20.30 4.93 -13.97
N GLU A 26 -19.61 3.96 -14.53
CA GLU A 26 -19.50 2.64 -13.92
C GLU A 26 -18.27 2.63 -12.99
N THR A 27 -18.53 2.84 -11.70
CA THR A 27 -17.58 2.49 -10.66
C THR A 27 -17.44 0.98 -10.70
N GLU A 28 -16.42 0.46 -11.40
CA GLU A 28 -16.04 -0.93 -11.22
C GLU A 28 -15.67 -1.11 -9.74
N ALA A 29 -16.57 -1.70 -8.98
CA ALA A 29 -16.26 -2.21 -7.65
C ALA A 29 -15.24 -3.33 -7.83
N LYS A 30 -13.96 -3.00 -7.79
CA LYS A 30 -12.91 -4.01 -7.72
C LYS A 30 -13.11 -4.77 -6.44
N ASP A 31 -13.23 -6.09 -6.56
CA ASP A 31 -13.34 -6.97 -5.41
C ASP A 31 -12.15 -6.69 -4.49
N GLY A 32 -12.40 -6.43 -3.21
CA GLY A 32 -11.35 -6.11 -2.24
C GLY A 32 -10.26 -7.18 -2.14
N ALA A 33 -10.55 -8.41 -2.56
CA ALA A 33 -9.58 -9.49 -2.67
C ALA A 33 -8.48 -9.20 -3.72
N ASP A 34 -8.79 -8.47 -4.79
CA ASP A 34 -7.82 -8.13 -5.84
C ASP A 34 -6.82 -7.05 -5.42
N LEU A 35 -7.10 -6.30 -4.38
CA LEU A 35 -6.21 -5.24 -3.91
C LEU A 35 -4.99 -5.76 -3.14
N THR A 36 -5.09 -6.96 -2.57
CA THR A 36 -4.02 -7.59 -1.78
C THR A 36 -3.29 -8.70 -2.53
N HIS A 37 -3.90 -9.25 -3.59
CA HIS A 37 -3.30 -10.27 -4.44
C HIS A 37 -2.79 -9.63 -5.72
N THR A 38 -1.55 -9.25 -5.73
CA THR A 38 -0.90 -8.81 -6.97
C THR A 38 -0.43 -10.05 -7.73
N ASN A 39 -1.04 -10.32 -8.87
CA ASN A 39 -0.59 -11.35 -9.83
C ASN A 39 0.69 -10.93 -10.57
N LYS A 40 1.57 -10.17 -9.90
CA LYS A 40 2.81 -9.70 -10.50
C LYS A 40 3.87 -10.80 -10.46
N SER A 41 4.66 -10.88 -11.51
CA SER A 41 5.71 -11.90 -11.62
C SER A 41 6.87 -11.63 -10.67
N GLU A 42 7.64 -12.66 -10.34
CA GLU A 42 8.90 -12.50 -9.58
C GLU A 42 9.89 -11.58 -10.31
N ALA A 43 9.92 -11.60 -11.66
CA ALA A 43 10.74 -10.68 -12.44
C ALA A 43 10.37 -9.20 -12.17
N TYR A 44 9.09 -8.89 -12.04
CA TYR A 44 8.63 -7.56 -11.65
C TYR A 44 9.15 -7.18 -10.25
N TYR A 45 9.02 -8.07 -9.27
CA TYR A 45 9.46 -7.78 -7.92
C TYR A 45 11.00 -7.69 -7.81
N ALA A 46 11.73 -8.45 -8.61
CA ALA A 46 13.19 -8.32 -8.68
C ALA A 46 13.59 -6.93 -9.19
N GLN A 47 12.98 -6.45 -10.27
CA GLN A 47 13.21 -5.10 -10.79
C GLN A 47 12.82 -4.02 -9.76
N LEU A 48 11.68 -4.20 -9.06
CA LEU A 48 11.25 -3.28 -8.01
C LEU A 48 12.28 -3.19 -6.87
N ARG A 49 12.78 -4.34 -6.39
CA ARG A 49 13.81 -4.38 -5.35
C ARG A 49 15.12 -3.74 -5.80
N ASP A 50 15.50 -3.91 -7.06
CA ASP A 50 16.70 -3.29 -7.61
C ASP A 50 16.50 -1.78 -7.77
N TYR A 51 15.35 -1.33 -8.23
CA TYR A 51 14.99 0.10 -8.26
C TYR A 51 15.12 0.74 -6.87
N LYS A 52 14.59 0.10 -5.83
CA LYS A 52 14.65 0.60 -4.46
C LYS A 52 16.04 0.68 -3.84
N LYS A 53 17.08 0.13 -4.51
CA LYS A 53 18.49 0.27 -4.13
C LYS A 53 19.18 1.43 -4.83
N THR A 54 18.56 2.01 -5.86
CA THR A 54 19.12 3.15 -6.58
C THR A 54 18.87 4.45 -5.83
N ASP A 55 19.54 5.52 -6.28
CA ASP A 55 19.22 6.88 -5.82
C ASP A 55 17.91 7.34 -6.48
N HIS A 56 16.86 7.54 -5.68
CA HIS A 56 15.53 7.95 -6.13
C HIS A 56 14.77 8.69 -5.03
N SER A 57 13.66 9.33 -5.40
CA SER A 57 12.76 9.94 -4.43
C SER A 57 12.07 8.88 -3.57
N VAL A 58 12.29 8.95 -2.27
CA VAL A 58 11.82 7.94 -1.31
C VAL A 58 10.36 8.17 -0.93
N ALA A 59 9.54 7.13 -1.02
CA ALA A 59 8.19 7.11 -0.52
C ALA A 59 8.16 6.57 0.92
N PHE A 60 7.70 7.42 1.86
CA PHE A 60 7.56 7.08 3.28
C PHE A 60 6.11 7.23 3.73
N GLY A 61 5.64 6.33 4.59
CA GLY A 61 4.30 6.39 5.17
C GLY A 61 4.23 5.87 6.61
N TRP A 62 3.09 6.15 7.25
CA TRP A 62 2.73 5.65 8.58
C TRP A 62 1.60 4.64 8.44
N PHE A 63 1.64 3.56 9.23
CA PHE A 63 0.63 2.50 9.19
C PHE A 63 0.08 2.23 10.59
N GLY A 64 -1.17 2.64 10.83
CA GLY A 64 -1.77 2.68 12.17
C GLY A 64 -2.50 1.41 12.60
N ASN A 65 -3.13 0.69 11.68
CA ASN A 65 -4.04 -0.42 12.00
C ASN A 65 -3.49 -1.79 11.59
N TRP A 66 -2.21 -2.01 11.76
CA TRP A 66 -1.62 -3.26 11.34
C TRP A 66 -2.14 -4.44 12.15
N THR A 67 -2.79 -5.39 11.47
CA THR A 67 -3.24 -6.67 12.03
C THR A 67 -2.66 -7.85 11.27
N GLY A 68 -2.12 -7.61 10.07
CA GLY A 68 -1.62 -8.65 9.17
C GLY A 68 -2.71 -9.59 8.66
N THR A 69 -3.97 -9.29 8.96
CA THR A 69 -5.13 -10.08 8.56
C THR A 69 -6.12 -9.19 7.83
N GLY A 70 -6.85 -9.78 6.88
CA GLY A 70 -7.80 -9.05 6.07
C GLY A 70 -7.30 -8.85 4.64
N VAL A 71 -8.22 -8.43 3.80
CA VAL A 71 -8.02 -8.26 2.36
C VAL A 71 -7.87 -6.80 1.94
N THR A 72 -7.86 -5.88 2.91
CA THR A 72 -7.76 -4.45 2.64
C THR A 72 -6.36 -3.93 2.98
N HIS A 73 -5.93 -2.90 2.24
CA HIS A 73 -4.71 -2.16 2.53
C HIS A 73 -4.76 -1.37 3.85
N GLU A 74 -5.88 -1.37 4.54
CA GLU A 74 -6.02 -0.74 5.86
C GLU A 74 -5.42 -1.60 6.99
N ASN A 75 -5.36 -2.92 6.81
CA ASN A 75 -4.98 -3.87 7.87
C ASN A 75 -3.72 -4.66 7.57
N SER A 76 -3.26 -4.68 6.31
CA SER A 76 -2.14 -5.49 5.85
C SER A 76 -1.10 -4.66 5.13
N LEU A 77 0.17 -4.86 5.47
CA LEU A 77 1.30 -4.24 4.77
C LEU A 77 1.38 -4.70 3.31
N ALA A 78 0.93 -5.93 3.02
CA ALA A 78 0.87 -6.45 1.66
C ALA A 78 0.02 -5.57 0.74
N GLY A 79 -0.99 -4.89 1.27
CA GLY A 79 -1.84 -3.95 0.54
C GLY A 79 -1.19 -2.58 0.24
N LEU A 80 -0.03 -2.28 0.81
CA LEU A 80 0.67 -1.03 0.52
C LEU A 80 1.11 -0.95 -0.95
N PRO A 81 1.11 0.25 -1.54
CA PRO A 81 1.65 0.45 -2.88
C PRO A 81 3.07 -0.08 -3.00
N ASP A 82 3.38 -0.69 -4.14
CA ASP A 82 4.72 -1.24 -4.39
C ASP A 82 5.82 -0.17 -4.36
N SER A 83 5.47 1.07 -4.68
CA SER A 83 6.36 2.23 -4.61
C SER A 83 6.74 2.65 -3.19
N THR A 84 6.12 2.08 -2.15
CA THR A 84 6.47 2.42 -0.76
C THR A 84 7.83 1.86 -0.39
N ASP A 85 8.80 2.73 -0.09
CA ASP A 85 10.16 2.34 0.31
C ASP A 85 10.25 2.06 1.79
N PHE A 86 9.66 2.94 2.60
CA PHE A 86 9.65 2.84 4.04
C PHE A 86 8.23 2.98 4.58
N VAL A 87 7.91 2.17 5.56
CA VAL A 87 6.68 2.31 6.34
C VAL A 87 7.00 2.22 7.81
N SER A 88 6.46 3.14 8.61
CA SER A 88 6.60 3.11 10.06
C SER A 88 5.31 2.62 10.69
N LEU A 89 5.40 1.54 11.48
CA LEU A 89 4.28 0.98 12.21
C LEU A 89 3.97 1.84 13.43
N TRP A 90 2.71 2.26 13.53
CA TRP A 90 2.18 2.96 14.68
C TRP A 90 1.30 2.01 15.50
N GLY A 91 1.82 1.53 16.62
CA GLY A 91 1.14 0.53 17.45
C GLY A 91 1.25 -0.91 16.93
N ASN A 92 0.73 -1.85 17.71
CA ASN A 92 0.63 -3.29 17.43
C ASN A 92 1.92 -4.04 17.06
N TRP A 93 3.08 -3.43 17.20
CA TRP A 93 4.36 -4.03 16.83
C TRP A 93 5.04 -4.78 17.97
N LYS A 94 4.65 -4.51 19.25
CA LYS A 94 5.30 -5.11 20.44
C LYS A 94 5.11 -6.64 20.51
N ASN A 95 3.91 -7.13 20.16
CA ASN A 95 3.57 -8.55 20.22
C ASN A 95 2.92 -9.00 18.89
N PRO A 96 3.69 -9.11 17.80
CA PRO A 96 3.14 -9.46 16.51
C PRO A 96 2.65 -10.92 16.48
N THR A 97 1.47 -11.14 15.90
CA THR A 97 0.94 -12.48 15.62
C THR A 97 1.68 -13.14 14.46
N GLU A 98 1.49 -14.45 14.28
CA GLU A 98 2.04 -15.14 13.11
C GLU A 98 1.59 -14.55 11.78
N ALA A 99 0.33 -14.13 11.68
CA ALA A 99 -0.20 -13.46 10.49
C ALA A 99 0.53 -12.15 10.21
N MET A 100 0.76 -11.35 11.26
CA MET A 100 1.53 -10.11 11.14
C MET A 100 2.98 -10.38 10.72
N LEU A 101 3.62 -11.39 11.29
CA LEU A 101 4.99 -11.76 10.89
C LEU A 101 5.07 -12.23 9.45
N LYS A 102 4.09 -12.99 8.98
CA LYS A 102 4.01 -13.43 7.58
C LYS A 102 3.86 -12.23 6.64
N ASP A 103 2.95 -11.33 6.95
CA ASP A 103 2.71 -10.08 6.21
C ASP A 103 3.97 -9.22 6.16
N LEU A 104 4.62 -9.00 7.31
CA LEU A 104 5.89 -8.29 7.42
C LEU A 104 6.97 -8.90 6.51
N ARG A 105 7.16 -10.22 6.57
CA ARG A 105 8.16 -10.90 5.75
C ARG A 105 7.86 -10.85 4.26
N PHE A 106 6.58 -10.85 3.90
CA PHE A 106 6.17 -10.67 2.52
C PHE A 106 6.63 -9.32 1.98
N VAL A 107 6.30 -8.21 2.64
CA VAL A 107 6.68 -6.88 2.13
C VAL A 107 8.19 -6.67 2.14
N GLN A 108 8.90 -7.18 3.14
CA GLN A 108 10.36 -7.07 3.23
C GLN A 108 11.07 -7.86 2.12
N LYS A 109 10.65 -9.11 1.89
CA LYS A 109 11.33 -10.01 0.97
C LYS A 109 10.88 -9.83 -0.48
N THR A 110 9.57 -9.65 -0.69
CA THR A 110 8.98 -9.58 -2.02
C THR A 110 9.02 -8.16 -2.58
N LYS A 111 8.48 -7.19 -1.83
CA LYS A 111 8.42 -5.81 -2.30
C LYS A 111 9.70 -4.99 -2.01
N GLY A 112 10.55 -5.45 -1.11
CA GLY A 112 11.74 -4.71 -0.68
C GLY A 112 11.43 -3.48 0.18
N THR A 113 10.23 -3.38 0.74
CA THR A 113 9.82 -2.30 1.62
C THR A 113 10.49 -2.46 2.98
N LYS A 114 11.09 -1.40 3.48
CA LYS A 114 11.69 -1.35 4.81
C LYS A 114 10.65 -0.95 5.83
N VAL A 115 10.53 -1.75 6.89
CA VAL A 115 9.53 -1.54 7.94
C VAL A 115 10.23 -1.05 9.19
N LEU A 116 9.78 0.09 9.67
CA LEU A 116 10.24 0.76 10.88
C LEU A 116 9.16 0.65 11.96
N ILE A 117 9.53 0.90 13.20
CA ILE A 117 8.59 1.02 14.31
C ILE A 117 8.60 2.45 14.83
N SER A 118 7.43 2.94 15.23
CA SER A 118 7.29 4.18 16.00
C SER A 118 7.04 3.82 17.46
N CYS A 119 7.86 4.36 18.34
CA CYS A 119 7.66 4.24 19.78
C CYS A 119 7.73 5.63 20.43
N LEU A 120 6.99 5.79 21.49
CA LEU A 120 7.13 6.98 22.33
C LEU A 120 8.35 6.82 23.22
N VAL A 121 9.00 7.93 23.56
CA VAL A 121 10.24 7.90 24.35
C VAL A 121 10.07 7.16 25.68
N PHE A 122 8.92 7.23 26.30
CA PHE A 122 8.59 6.53 27.54
C PHE A 122 8.26 5.03 27.36
N ASP A 123 8.10 4.55 26.13
CA ASP A 123 7.98 3.11 25.84
C ASP A 123 9.35 2.42 25.78
N ILE A 124 10.41 3.20 25.74
CA ILE A 124 11.78 2.66 25.69
C ILE A 124 12.11 2.04 27.05
N GLY A 125 12.30 0.74 27.04
CA GLY A 125 12.60 -0.02 28.26
C GLY A 125 11.42 -0.70 28.93
N ASP A 126 10.18 -0.51 28.48
CA ASP A 126 8.99 -1.19 29.02
C ASP A 126 9.10 -2.72 29.04
N GLN A 127 9.93 -3.29 28.19
CA GLN A 127 10.18 -4.74 28.11
C GLN A 127 11.41 -5.18 28.92
N ILE A 128 12.11 -4.25 29.55
CA ILE A 128 13.19 -4.58 30.46
C ILE A 128 12.53 -4.95 31.77
N THR A 129 12.40 -6.25 32.03
CA THR A 129 11.89 -6.73 33.31
C THR A 129 12.77 -6.21 34.45
N PRO A 130 12.16 -5.73 35.56
CA PRO A 130 12.88 -5.14 36.70
C PRO A 130 13.80 -6.11 37.46
N THR A 131 14.10 -7.27 36.95
CA THR A 131 15.06 -8.21 37.52
C THR A 131 16.49 -7.72 37.43
N ASN A 132 16.76 -6.70 36.64
CA ASN A 132 18.06 -6.01 36.70
C ASN A 132 17.97 -4.86 37.72
N THR A 133 18.34 -5.16 38.92
CA THR A 133 18.42 -4.19 40.03
C THR A 133 19.59 -3.21 39.92
N ASP A 134 20.21 -3.12 38.77
CA ASP A 134 21.25 -2.15 38.53
C ASP A 134 20.65 -0.74 38.38
N LYS A 135 20.53 -0.07 39.52
CA LYS A 135 20.06 1.33 39.62
C LYS A 135 21.01 2.34 39.00
N SER A 136 22.15 1.90 38.45
CA SER A 136 23.12 2.80 37.81
C SER A 136 22.67 3.23 36.40
N LEU A 137 21.62 2.61 35.85
CA LEU A 137 21.04 2.95 34.58
C LEU A 137 19.74 3.80 34.70
N THR A 138 19.66 4.63 35.71
CA THR A 138 18.62 5.67 35.73
C THR A 138 19.03 6.78 34.76
N TRP A 139 18.26 6.88 33.70
CA TRP A 139 18.32 7.96 32.70
C TRP A 139 17.88 9.28 33.31
#